data_9600da164018db5704db57e57cef4f0e
#
_entry.id   9600da164018db5704db57e57cef4f0e
#
_cell.length_a   1.000
_cell.length_b   1.000
_cell.length_c   1.000
_cell.angle_alpha   90.00
_cell.angle_beta   90.00
_cell.angle_gamma   90.00
#
_symmetry.space_group_name_H-M   'P 1'
#
loop_
_entity.id
_entity.type
_entity.pdbx_description
1 polymer ?
#
loop_
_entity_poly.entity_id
_entity_poly.type
_entity_poly.pdbx_seq_one_letter_code
_entity_poly.pdbx_strand_id
1 'polypeptide(L)'
;MRKTKIICTIGPASEDPAVFRKMCLAGLNVARLNFSHGTHEEHQKKIDMIKAVREELDLPIAIMLDTKGPEYRIRTFKDGKISLRDGDAFTFTTRELEGDEHIVSVSYKGLADDLAVGDRILVNNGLVIFEVEAIEGTEIRCRVITGGVLSDRKSMSFPGKVLRQKFLSEQDKADLLFGIENDVDYVAASFVSCKQDLLDLKGFLAEHGGADIDVIAKIENQSGVDNIDEICTVCEGVMVARGDLGVEVPFTELPAIQKYLITKCRMLGKRVITATEMLESMISNPRPTRAEISDVANAVYDGTSAVMLSGESAAGKYPVEALRVMGEIAEETERHIDYKTLFQTQTFHIHNRVDAISHAACTMAIDLDAKAIVVTSLSGLTVRMVSRFRAPITILGFATGRKAWYKLALSWGVVPVLTEQFPSMDVLYYYALRAARDTLGLQKGDTVVMTGGDTSGASGNTNVIRIETVR
;
A
#
# COMPACT_ATOMS: atom_id res chain seq x y z
N MET A 1 -15.21 3.21 16.14
CA MET A 1 -14.94 2.43 14.89
C MET A 1 -13.72 3.04 14.22
N ARG A 2 -12.69 2.23 13.99
CA ARG A 2 -11.42 2.66 13.38
C ARG A 2 -11.62 3.10 11.93
N LYS A 3 -11.05 4.24 11.56
CA LYS A 3 -11.09 4.81 10.21
C LYS A 3 -9.88 4.39 9.36
N THR A 4 -8.68 4.36 9.96
CA THR A 4 -7.43 3.90 9.34
C THR A 4 -7.49 2.39 9.10
N LYS A 5 -7.16 1.94 7.91
CA LYS A 5 -7.22 0.53 7.52
C LYS A 5 -5.94 -0.20 7.91
N ILE A 6 -6.01 -1.54 8.02
CA ILE A 6 -4.84 -2.36 8.31
C ILE A 6 -4.66 -3.41 7.22
N ILE A 7 -3.42 -3.49 6.73
CA ILE A 7 -2.94 -4.51 5.80
C ILE A 7 -2.04 -5.46 6.58
N CYS A 8 -2.22 -6.77 6.40
CA CYS A 8 -1.30 -7.76 6.95
C CYS A 8 -0.72 -8.63 5.84
N THR A 9 0.58 -8.84 5.89
CA THR A 9 1.24 -9.82 5.04
C THR A 9 0.95 -11.22 5.56
N ILE A 10 0.49 -12.10 4.67
CA ILE A 10 0.13 -13.48 4.99
C ILE A 10 1.34 -14.38 4.69
N GLY A 11 1.75 -15.13 5.69
CA GLY A 11 2.88 -16.04 5.64
C GLY A 11 2.73 -17.16 6.67
N PRO A 12 3.81 -17.90 6.96
CA PRO A 12 3.76 -19.11 7.82
C PRO A 12 3.06 -18.89 9.18
N ALA A 13 3.11 -17.70 9.74
CA ALA A 13 2.47 -17.41 11.04
C ALA A 13 0.95 -17.17 10.94
N SER A 14 0.44 -16.88 9.75
CA SER A 14 -0.96 -16.45 9.51
C SER A 14 -1.70 -17.19 8.41
N GLU A 15 -1.09 -18.24 7.81
CA GLU A 15 -1.71 -19.07 6.76
C GLU A 15 -2.62 -20.18 7.30
N ASP A 16 -2.61 -20.41 8.62
CA ASP A 16 -3.57 -21.31 9.26
C ASP A 16 -4.97 -20.67 9.25
N PRO A 17 -6.03 -21.35 8.75
CA PRO A 17 -7.38 -20.77 8.65
C PRO A 17 -7.94 -20.27 9.96
N ALA A 18 -7.63 -20.91 11.10
CA ALA A 18 -8.13 -20.49 12.40
C ALA A 18 -7.43 -19.21 12.90
N VAL A 19 -6.14 -19.05 12.60
CA VAL A 19 -5.37 -17.82 12.88
C VAL A 19 -5.88 -16.70 11.99
N PHE A 20 -5.99 -16.94 10.68
CA PHE A 20 -6.46 -15.94 9.72
C PHE A 20 -7.88 -15.46 10.04
N ARG A 21 -8.78 -16.39 10.41
CA ARG A 21 -10.14 -16.04 10.90
C ARG A 21 -10.09 -15.08 12.09
N LYS A 22 -9.21 -15.33 13.08
CA LYS A 22 -9.03 -14.42 14.23
C LYS A 22 -8.51 -13.05 13.79
N MET A 23 -7.64 -12.99 12.79
CA MET A 23 -7.16 -11.74 12.23
C MET A 23 -8.28 -10.97 11.51
N CYS A 24 -9.12 -11.65 10.72
CA CYS A 24 -10.29 -11.02 10.10
C CYS A 24 -11.21 -10.39 11.15
N LEU A 25 -11.55 -11.13 12.21
CA LEU A 25 -12.38 -10.65 13.32
C LEU A 25 -11.71 -9.56 14.17
N ALA A 26 -10.38 -9.50 14.20
CA ALA A 26 -9.61 -8.44 14.84
C ALA A 26 -9.49 -7.16 13.98
N GLY A 27 -10.06 -7.16 12.75
CA GLY A 27 -10.17 -5.97 11.91
C GLY A 27 -9.15 -5.86 10.79
N LEU A 28 -8.65 -6.97 10.26
CA LEU A 28 -7.92 -7.04 8.99
C LEU A 28 -8.78 -6.46 7.86
N ASN A 29 -8.19 -5.65 7.00
CA ASN A 29 -8.87 -5.09 5.83
C ASN A 29 -8.31 -5.62 4.50
N VAL A 30 -7.01 -5.85 4.42
CA VAL A 30 -6.34 -6.32 3.21
C VAL A 30 -5.32 -7.40 3.56
N ALA A 31 -5.40 -8.54 2.90
CA ALA A 31 -4.43 -9.62 2.95
C ALA A 31 -3.39 -9.40 1.84
N ARG A 32 -2.13 -9.11 2.22
CA ARG A 32 -1.02 -8.92 1.28
C ARG A 32 -0.26 -10.22 1.09
N LEU A 33 0.02 -10.55 -0.17
CA LEU A 33 0.85 -11.68 -0.58
C LEU A 33 2.13 -11.14 -1.22
N ASN A 34 3.29 -11.42 -0.61
CA ASN A 34 4.59 -10.94 -1.09
C ASN A 34 5.22 -11.94 -2.06
N PHE A 35 5.20 -11.61 -3.36
CA PHE A 35 5.73 -12.47 -4.43
C PHE A 35 7.26 -12.41 -4.57
N SER A 36 7.96 -11.65 -3.72
CA SER A 36 9.41 -11.80 -3.57
C SER A 36 9.80 -13.14 -2.93
N HIS A 37 8.85 -13.84 -2.31
CA HIS A 37 9.03 -15.11 -1.59
C HIS A 37 7.92 -16.09 -1.93
N GLY A 38 8.27 -17.38 -1.91
CA GLY A 38 7.32 -18.48 -2.15
C GLY A 38 7.12 -18.80 -3.62
N THR A 39 6.31 -19.82 -3.87
CA THR A 39 5.93 -20.30 -5.20
C THR A 39 4.45 -19.97 -5.49
N HIS A 40 4.04 -20.07 -6.77
CA HIS A 40 2.64 -19.90 -7.14
C HIS A 40 1.73 -20.90 -6.41
N GLU A 41 2.18 -22.13 -6.20
CA GLU A 41 1.42 -23.16 -5.48
C GLU A 41 1.21 -22.80 -4.00
N GLU A 42 2.20 -22.21 -3.36
CA GLU A 42 2.09 -21.71 -1.97
C GLU A 42 1.15 -20.51 -1.90
N HIS A 43 1.24 -19.58 -2.86
CA HIS A 43 0.34 -18.44 -2.95
C HIS A 43 -1.09 -18.88 -3.26
N GLN A 44 -1.30 -19.89 -4.11
CA GLN A 44 -2.63 -20.43 -4.40
C GLN A 44 -3.34 -20.89 -3.12
N LYS A 45 -2.64 -21.70 -2.31
CA LYS A 45 -3.20 -22.19 -1.03
C LYS A 45 -3.62 -21.04 -0.10
N LYS A 46 -2.81 -19.97 -0.03
CA LYS A 46 -3.13 -18.79 0.76
C LYS A 46 -4.35 -18.04 0.20
N ILE A 47 -4.43 -17.87 -1.12
CA ILE A 47 -5.57 -17.23 -1.78
C ILE A 47 -6.86 -18.01 -1.54
N ASP A 48 -6.82 -19.34 -1.71
CA ASP A 48 -7.98 -20.21 -1.48
C ASP A 48 -8.47 -20.12 -0.04
N MET A 49 -7.55 -20.15 0.93
CA MET A 49 -7.86 -19.96 2.34
C MET A 49 -8.47 -18.57 2.62
N ILE A 50 -7.89 -17.49 2.08
CA ILE A 50 -8.40 -16.12 2.25
C ILE A 50 -9.83 -16.02 1.69
N LYS A 51 -10.05 -16.53 0.48
CA LYS A 51 -11.38 -16.53 -0.17
C LYS A 51 -12.40 -17.30 0.65
N ALA A 52 -12.05 -18.51 1.12
CA ALA A 52 -12.94 -19.32 1.94
C ALA A 52 -13.34 -18.62 3.25
N VAL A 53 -12.37 -18.06 3.97
CA VAL A 53 -12.64 -17.40 5.26
C VAL A 53 -13.41 -16.09 5.10
N ARG A 54 -13.08 -15.25 4.09
CA ARG A 54 -13.82 -13.99 3.86
C ARG A 54 -15.26 -14.22 3.45
N GLU A 55 -15.54 -15.30 2.71
CA GLU A 55 -16.91 -15.70 2.34
C GLU A 55 -17.67 -16.25 3.55
N GLU A 56 -17.04 -17.11 4.36
CA GLU A 56 -17.65 -17.62 5.60
C GLU A 56 -18.05 -16.50 6.55
N LEU A 57 -17.22 -15.46 6.68
CA LEU A 57 -17.44 -14.35 7.60
C LEU A 57 -18.27 -13.21 6.99
N ASP A 58 -18.56 -13.25 5.70
CA ASP A 58 -19.17 -12.17 4.92
C ASP A 58 -18.45 -10.81 5.14
N LEU A 59 -17.09 -10.83 5.05
CA LEU A 59 -16.27 -9.66 5.28
C LEU A 59 -15.56 -9.19 4.00
N PRO A 60 -15.45 -7.87 3.78
CA PRO A 60 -14.78 -7.29 2.62
C PRO A 60 -13.24 -7.31 2.78
N ILE A 61 -12.65 -8.49 2.86
CA ILE A 61 -11.19 -8.63 2.92
C ILE A 61 -10.63 -8.64 1.49
N ALA A 62 -9.88 -7.61 1.13
CA ALA A 62 -9.25 -7.52 -0.18
C ALA A 62 -7.94 -8.34 -0.24
N ILE A 63 -7.57 -8.80 -1.44
CA ILE A 63 -6.32 -9.50 -1.71
C ILE A 63 -5.39 -8.57 -2.48
N MET A 64 -4.17 -8.38 -1.98
CA MET A 64 -3.12 -7.58 -2.60
C MET A 64 -1.93 -8.46 -2.99
N LEU A 65 -1.63 -8.51 -4.28
CA LEU A 65 -0.40 -9.08 -4.82
C LEU A 65 0.68 -8.00 -4.81
N ASP A 66 1.78 -8.25 -4.11
CA ASP A 66 2.94 -7.34 -4.06
C ASP A 66 4.05 -7.94 -4.92
N THR A 67 4.39 -7.25 -6.03
CA THR A 67 5.36 -7.74 -7.01
C THR A 67 6.78 -7.68 -6.47
N LYS A 68 7.66 -8.50 -7.04
CA LYS A 68 9.08 -8.45 -6.72
C LYS A 68 9.73 -7.17 -7.26
N GLY A 69 9.40 -6.79 -8.48
CA GLY A 69 9.98 -5.64 -9.17
C GLY A 69 11.46 -5.84 -9.57
N PRO A 70 12.08 -4.79 -10.09
CA PRO A 70 13.48 -4.81 -10.55
C PRO A 70 14.46 -4.76 -9.38
N GLU A 71 14.58 -5.88 -8.65
CA GLU A 71 15.50 -5.99 -7.51
C GLU A 71 16.92 -6.32 -7.97
N TYR A 72 17.89 -5.60 -7.42
CA TYR A 72 19.31 -5.79 -7.68
C TYR A 72 19.96 -6.56 -6.53
N ARG A 73 20.77 -7.59 -6.86
CA ARG A 73 21.44 -8.42 -5.86
C ARG A 73 22.86 -8.78 -6.29
N ILE A 74 23.75 -8.92 -5.33
CA ILE A 74 24.99 -9.68 -5.54
C ILE A 74 24.65 -11.16 -5.70
N ARG A 75 25.55 -11.92 -6.34
CA ARG A 75 25.45 -13.37 -6.48
C ARG A 75 26.06 -14.08 -5.27
N THR A 76 26.61 -15.26 -5.46
CA THR A 76 27.13 -16.13 -4.41
C THR A 76 28.63 -16.02 -4.24
N PHE A 77 29.13 -16.28 -3.06
CA PHE A 77 30.53 -16.42 -2.70
C PHE A 77 30.92 -17.89 -2.55
N LYS A 78 32.19 -18.23 -2.80
CA LYS A 78 32.72 -19.60 -2.64
C LYS A 78 32.45 -20.17 -1.24
N ASP A 79 32.62 -19.33 -0.21
CA ASP A 79 32.45 -19.73 1.19
C ASP A 79 31.10 -19.23 1.78
N GLY A 80 30.16 -18.81 0.92
CA GLY A 80 28.82 -18.32 1.30
C GLY A 80 28.83 -16.94 1.95
N LYS A 81 29.97 -16.44 2.42
CA LYS A 81 30.14 -15.11 3.01
C LYS A 81 31.59 -14.64 2.98
N ILE A 82 31.78 -13.33 3.01
CA ILE A 82 33.07 -12.66 3.13
C ILE A 82 33.03 -11.58 4.21
N SER A 83 34.20 -11.11 4.63
CA SER A 83 34.36 -9.99 5.58
C SER A 83 35.18 -8.89 4.94
N LEU A 84 34.69 -7.68 4.87
CA LEU A 84 35.34 -6.52 4.29
C LEU A 84 35.62 -5.48 5.37
N ARG A 85 36.72 -4.74 5.23
CA ARG A 85 37.13 -3.64 6.12
C ARG A 85 37.05 -2.31 5.39
N ASP A 86 36.90 -1.24 6.13
CA ASP A 86 36.96 0.11 5.59
C ASP A 86 38.30 0.33 4.85
N GLY A 87 38.20 0.86 3.64
CA GLY A 87 39.38 1.11 2.77
C GLY A 87 39.79 -0.06 1.87
N ASP A 88 39.22 -1.26 2.04
CA ASP A 88 39.52 -2.39 1.14
C ASP A 88 39.07 -2.06 -0.29
N ALA A 89 39.84 -2.61 -1.28
CA ALA A 89 39.42 -2.60 -2.67
C ALA A 89 38.50 -3.78 -2.96
N PHE A 90 37.37 -3.54 -3.65
CA PHE A 90 36.42 -4.58 -4.01
C PHE A 90 35.83 -4.33 -5.41
N THR A 91 35.53 -5.38 -6.15
CA THR A 91 35.00 -5.28 -7.53
C THR A 91 33.63 -5.93 -7.65
N PHE A 92 32.68 -5.19 -8.18
CA PHE A 92 31.44 -5.79 -8.70
C PHE A 92 31.62 -6.05 -10.20
N THR A 93 31.12 -7.20 -10.68
CA THR A 93 31.22 -7.53 -12.11
C THR A 93 29.89 -8.02 -12.68
N THR A 94 29.63 -7.67 -13.94
CA THR A 94 28.47 -8.18 -14.68
C THR A 94 28.74 -9.55 -15.32
N ARG A 95 29.97 -10.07 -15.26
CA ARG A 95 30.32 -11.46 -15.64
C ARG A 95 29.75 -12.44 -14.62
N GLU A 96 29.50 -13.65 -15.06
CA GLU A 96 29.09 -14.73 -14.15
C GLU A 96 30.33 -15.43 -13.58
N LEU A 97 30.49 -15.32 -12.27
CA LEU A 97 31.54 -16.00 -11.50
C LEU A 97 31.05 -16.25 -10.07
N GLU A 98 31.70 -17.16 -9.40
CA GLU A 98 31.57 -17.35 -7.96
C GLU A 98 32.52 -16.37 -7.27
N GLY A 99 31.97 -15.55 -6.35
CA GLY A 99 32.70 -14.45 -5.71
C GLY A 99 33.66 -14.90 -4.62
N ASP A 100 34.56 -14.00 -4.25
CA ASP A 100 35.54 -14.11 -3.15
C ASP A 100 35.69 -12.76 -2.43
N GLU A 101 36.73 -12.62 -1.61
CA GLU A 101 37.02 -11.37 -0.88
C GLU A 101 37.40 -10.16 -1.76
N HIS A 102 37.56 -10.33 -3.07
CA HIS A 102 37.96 -9.28 -4.00
C HIS A 102 36.92 -8.92 -5.06
N ILE A 103 36.02 -9.87 -5.38
CA ILE A 103 35.10 -9.70 -6.50
C ILE A 103 33.79 -10.50 -6.29
N VAL A 104 32.69 -9.95 -6.77
CA VAL A 104 31.41 -10.68 -6.84
C VAL A 104 30.61 -10.30 -8.08
N SER A 105 29.89 -11.28 -8.65
CA SER A 105 28.94 -11.03 -9.72
C SER A 105 27.69 -10.32 -9.21
N VAL A 106 27.06 -9.52 -10.10
CA VAL A 106 25.78 -8.87 -9.85
C VAL A 106 24.65 -9.43 -10.73
N SER A 107 23.42 -9.26 -10.31
CA SER A 107 22.24 -9.74 -11.05
C SER A 107 21.96 -8.93 -12.32
N TYR A 108 22.19 -7.63 -12.29
CA TYR A 108 21.90 -6.71 -13.38
C TYR A 108 23.10 -6.54 -14.32
N LYS A 109 22.95 -6.97 -15.57
CA LYS A 109 24.02 -6.99 -16.57
C LYS A 109 24.40 -5.60 -17.12
N GLY A 110 23.50 -4.61 -17.03
CA GLY A 110 23.71 -3.22 -17.46
C GLY A 110 24.35 -2.33 -16.39
N LEU A 111 24.69 -2.86 -15.22
CA LEU A 111 25.12 -2.03 -14.08
C LEU A 111 26.36 -1.17 -14.38
N ALA A 112 27.33 -1.73 -15.09
CA ALA A 112 28.54 -0.99 -15.45
C ALA A 112 28.29 0.18 -16.43
N ASP A 113 27.22 0.11 -17.22
CA ASP A 113 26.83 1.17 -18.15
C ASP A 113 26.02 2.30 -17.50
N ASP A 114 25.44 2.01 -16.32
CA ASP A 114 24.53 2.92 -15.61
C ASP A 114 25.23 3.69 -14.48
N LEU A 115 26.35 3.19 -13.96
CA LEU A 115 27.11 3.83 -12.89
C LEU A 115 28.23 4.72 -13.42
N ALA A 116 28.70 5.61 -12.57
CA ALA A 116 29.82 6.50 -12.81
C ALA A 116 30.79 6.51 -11.60
N VAL A 117 32.02 6.97 -11.82
CA VAL A 117 32.99 7.19 -10.74
C VAL A 117 32.41 8.18 -9.72
N GLY A 118 32.55 7.86 -8.45
CA GLY A 118 31.99 8.62 -7.33
C GLY A 118 30.60 8.17 -6.89
N ASP A 119 29.92 7.28 -7.65
CA ASP A 119 28.64 6.74 -7.23
C ASP A 119 28.80 5.81 -6.03
N ARG A 120 27.75 5.74 -5.22
CA ARG A 120 27.70 4.82 -4.09
C ARG A 120 26.89 3.58 -4.42
N ILE A 121 27.40 2.44 -3.94
CA ILE A 121 26.72 1.16 -3.96
C ILE A 121 26.49 0.73 -2.52
N LEU A 122 25.25 0.56 -2.13
CA LEU A 122 24.87 0.07 -0.82
C LEU A 122 24.48 -1.40 -0.92
N VAL A 123 25.01 -2.23 -0.05
CA VAL A 123 24.70 -3.67 -0.03
C VAL A 123 24.19 -4.08 1.35
N ASN A 124 23.30 -5.10 1.39
CA ASN A 124 22.73 -5.62 2.62
C ASN A 124 21.98 -4.54 3.43
N ASN A 125 21.00 -3.90 2.80
CA ASN A 125 20.21 -2.80 3.39
C ASN A 125 21.08 -1.62 3.88
N GLY A 126 22.13 -1.30 3.14
CA GLY A 126 23.00 -0.17 3.45
C GLY A 126 24.00 -0.43 4.59
N LEU A 127 24.13 -1.66 5.08
CA LEU A 127 25.11 -2.01 6.13
C LEU A 127 26.55 -2.03 5.62
N VAL A 128 26.76 -2.30 4.32
CA VAL A 128 28.08 -2.24 3.67
C VAL A 128 28.00 -1.25 2.52
N ILE A 129 28.89 -0.27 2.52
CA ILE A 129 28.87 0.87 1.60
C ILE A 129 30.15 0.89 0.78
N PHE A 130 29.99 1.06 -0.52
CA PHE A 130 31.08 1.18 -1.49
C PHE A 130 30.97 2.49 -2.25
N GLU A 131 32.12 3.00 -2.71
CA GLU A 131 32.24 4.12 -3.65
C GLU A 131 32.95 3.65 -4.91
N VAL A 132 32.38 3.93 -6.07
CA VAL A 132 32.98 3.56 -7.37
C VAL A 132 34.20 4.41 -7.65
N GLU A 133 35.38 3.77 -7.84
CA GLU A 133 36.62 4.42 -8.17
C GLU A 133 36.98 4.33 -9.67
N ALA A 134 36.60 3.25 -10.33
CA ALA A 134 36.82 3.06 -11.76
C ALA A 134 35.83 2.07 -12.36
N ILE A 135 35.52 2.22 -13.65
CA ILE A 135 34.69 1.28 -14.41
C ILE A 135 35.48 0.89 -15.68
N GLU A 136 35.75 -0.40 -15.85
CA GLU A 136 36.50 -0.95 -16.96
C GLU A 136 35.72 -2.14 -17.58
N GLY A 137 35.01 -1.86 -18.66
CA GLY A 137 34.15 -2.87 -19.30
C GLY A 137 33.06 -3.38 -18.35
N THR A 138 33.17 -4.63 -17.92
CA THR A 138 32.22 -5.27 -17.02
C THR A 138 32.57 -5.13 -15.53
N GLU A 139 33.75 -4.53 -15.23
CA GLU A 139 34.27 -4.45 -13.87
C GLU A 139 34.02 -3.07 -13.28
N ILE A 140 33.40 -3.03 -12.12
CA ILE A 140 33.13 -1.83 -11.33
C ILE A 140 34.02 -1.91 -10.10
N ARG A 141 35.14 -1.22 -10.15
CA ARG A 141 36.12 -1.17 -9.04
C ARG A 141 35.66 -0.16 -8.01
N CYS A 142 35.59 -0.60 -6.78
CA CYS A 142 35.09 0.19 -5.67
C CYS A 142 36.08 0.17 -4.50
N ARG A 143 36.01 1.22 -3.69
CA ARG A 143 36.57 1.27 -2.35
C ARG A 143 35.44 1.03 -1.33
N VAL A 144 35.72 0.22 -0.34
CA VAL A 144 34.82 0.01 0.80
C VAL A 144 34.85 1.26 1.69
N ILE A 145 33.70 1.92 1.85
CA ILE A 145 33.52 3.07 2.74
C ILE A 145 33.16 2.61 4.14
N THR A 146 32.22 1.66 4.22
CA THR A 146 31.81 1.01 5.46
C THR A 146 31.86 -0.49 5.25
N GLY A 147 32.74 -1.15 5.98
CA GLY A 147 32.96 -2.59 5.91
C GLY A 147 31.91 -3.37 6.70
N GLY A 148 31.96 -4.69 6.55
CA GLY A 148 31.05 -5.60 7.23
C GLY A 148 31.08 -6.99 6.64
N VAL A 149 30.18 -7.85 7.11
CA VAL A 149 30.00 -9.20 6.58
C VAL A 149 28.97 -9.18 5.46
N LEU A 150 29.37 -9.65 4.28
CA LEU A 150 28.49 -9.91 3.15
C LEU A 150 28.28 -11.41 2.99
N SER A 151 27.03 -11.84 2.93
CA SER A 151 26.64 -13.21 2.52
C SER A 151 25.98 -13.19 1.14
N ASP A 152 25.69 -14.39 0.63
CA ASP A 152 25.09 -14.59 -0.68
C ASP A 152 23.81 -13.78 -0.90
N ARG A 153 23.62 -13.37 -2.14
CA ARG A 153 22.35 -12.82 -2.68
C ARG A 153 21.80 -11.60 -1.93
N LYS A 154 22.66 -10.80 -1.30
CA LYS A 154 22.25 -9.57 -0.65
C LYS A 154 21.78 -8.53 -1.64
N SER A 155 20.77 -7.75 -1.24
CA SER A 155 20.23 -6.63 -2.01
C SER A 155 21.29 -5.55 -2.24
N MET A 156 21.17 -4.87 -3.37
CA MET A 156 21.97 -3.71 -3.74
C MET A 156 21.05 -2.52 -3.98
N SER A 157 21.51 -1.34 -3.57
CA SER A 157 20.84 -0.06 -3.78
C SER A 157 21.83 0.96 -4.32
N PHE A 158 21.33 1.92 -5.10
CA PHE A 158 22.15 2.88 -5.83
C PHE A 158 21.59 4.30 -5.63
N PRO A 159 21.81 4.92 -4.47
CA PRO A 159 21.19 6.18 -4.11
C PRO A 159 21.37 7.28 -5.18
N GLY A 160 20.24 7.87 -5.58
CA GLY A 160 20.22 8.94 -6.58
C GLY A 160 20.45 8.49 -8.03
N LYS A 161 20.44 7.18 -8.32
CA LYS A 161 20.60 6.65 -9.69
C LYS A 161 19.31 6.09 -10.25
N VAL A 162 19.10 6.33 -11.55
CA VAL A 162 18.05 5.70 -12.35
C VAL A 162 18.71 4.66 -13.23
N LEU A 163 18.43 3.40 -12.96
CA LEU A 163 18.97 2.30 -13.77
C LEU A 163 18.06 2.01 -14.95
N ARG A 164 18.62 1.64 -16.10
CA ARG A 164 17.90 1.40 -17.36
C ARG A 164 17.33 0.00 -17.50
N GLN A 165 17.07 -0.69 -16.39
CA GLN A 165 16.42 -1.99 -16.40
C GLN A 165 14.94 -1.85 -16.76
N LYS A 166 14.40 -2.82 -17.52
CA LYS A 166 12.95 -2.88 -17.78
C LYS A 166 12.20 -3.07 -16.45
N PHE A 167 11.15 -2.29 -16.28
CA PHE A 167 10.33 -2.32 -15.06
C PHE A 167 9.69 -3.69 -14.81
N LEU A 168 9.04 -4.28 -15.83
CA LEU A 168 8.44 -5.62 -15.72
C LEU A 168 9.42 -6.69 -16.16
N SER A 169 9.87 -7.52 -15.21
CA SER A 169 10.60 -8.76 -15.48
C SER A 169 9.64 -9.85 -16.02
N GLU A 170 10.19 -10.91 -16.61
CA GLU A 170 9.39 -12.07 -17.02
C GLU A 170 8.74 -12.77 -15.81
N GLN A 171 9.38 -12.73 -14.63
CA GLN A 171 8.80 -13.23 -13.40
C GLN A 171 7.62 -12.36 -12.96
N ASP A 172 7.75 -11.03 -12.95
CA ASP A 172 6.65 -10.14 -12.61
C ASP A 172 5.44 -10.35 -13.53
N LYS A 173 5.68 -10.55 -14.83
CA LYS A 173 4.61 -10.88 -15.79
C LYS A 173 3.90 -12.19 -15.45
N ALA A 174 4.67 -13.23 -15.11
CA ALA A 174 4.08 -14.51 -14.68
C ALA A 174 3.27 -14.36 -13.39
N ASP A 175 3.77 -13.58 -12.44
CA ASP A 175 3.08 -13.30 -11.17
C ASP A 175 1.80 -12.48 -11.40
N LEU A 176 1.82 -11.52 -12.32
CA LEU A 176 0.64 -10.74 -12.70
C LEU A 176 -0.43 -11.60 -13.38
N LEU A 177 -0.04 -12.50 -14.29
CA LEU A 177 -0.98 -13.46 -14.90
C LEU A 177 -1.63 -14.34 -13.83
N PHE A 178 -0.84 -14.88 -12.91
CA PHE A 178 -1.33 -15.64 -11.78
C PHE A 178 -2.31 -14.81 -10.92
N GLY A 179 -2.00 -13.52 -10.67
CA GLY A 179 -2.87 -12.60 -9.96
C GLY A 179 -4.22 -12.38 -10.66
N ILE A 180 -4.20 -12.23 -12.00
CA ILE A 180 -5.42 -12.09 -12.82
C ILE A 180 -6.28 -13.35 -12.74
N GLU A 181 -5.68 -14.53 -12.93
CA GLU A 181 -6.37 -15.82 -12.84
C GLU A 181 -7.01 -16.05 -11.46
N ASN A 182 -6.39 -15.51 -10.42
CA ASN A 182 -6.86 -15.59 -9.05
C ASN A 182 -7.75 -14.42 -8.62
N ASP A 183 -8.11 -13.51 -9.52
CA ASP A 183 -9.02 -12.37 -9.24
C ASP A 183 -8.56 -11.55 -8.03
N VAL A 184 -7.26 -11.19 -7.97
CA VAL A 184 -6.75 -10.31 -6.91
C VAL A 184 -7.31 -8.89 -7.05
N ASP A 185 -7.49 -8.19 -5.93
CA ASP A 185 -8.13 -6.87 -5.91
C ASP A 185 -7.14 -5.74 -6.18
N TYR A 186 -5.88 -5.93 -5.77
CA TYR A 186 -4.79 -4.96 -5.88
C TYR A 186 -3.51 -5.59 -6.36
N VAL A 187 -2.73 -4.82 -7.10
CA VAL A 187 -1.31 -5.05 -7.35
C VAL A 187 -0.53 -3.91 -6.72
N ALA A 188 0.38 -4.22 -5.78
CA ALA A 188 1.37 -3.30 -5.27
C ALA A 188 2.64 -3.45 -6.12
N ALA A 189 2.95 -2.43 -6.90
CA ALA A 189 4.04 -2.41 -7.86
C ALA A 189 5.33 -1.92 -7.20
N SER A 190 6.33 -2.79 -7.06
CA SER A 190 7.61 -2.48 -6.40
C SER A 190 8.52 -1.61 -7.25
N PHE A 191 9.28 -0.72 -6.62
CA PHE A 191 10.31 0.14 -7.21
C PHE A 191 9.82 1.07 -8.33
N VAL A 192 8.61 1.59 -8.21
CA VAL A 192 8.07 2.57 -9.16
C VAL A 192 8.89 3.84 -9.11
N SER A 193 9.44 4.25 -10.24
CA SER A 193 10.30 5.42 -10.39
C SER A 193 9.67 6.53 -11.23
N CYS A 194 8.75 6.19 -12.14
CA CYS A 194 8.09 7.14 -13.03
C CYS A 194 6.69 6.65 -13.47
N LYS A 195 5.97 7.54 -14.13
CA LYS A 195 4.64 7.23 -14.69
C LYS A 195 4.66 6.08 -15.69
N GLN A 196 5.73 5.96 -16.51
CA GLN A 196 5.81 4.95 -17.55
C GLN A 196 5.81 3.53 -16.98
N ASP A 197 6.45 3.31 -15.82
CA ASP A 197 6.45 2.03 -15.14
C ASP A 197 5.03 1.52 -14.89
N LEU A 198 4.16 2.43 -14.44
CA LEU A 198 2.76 2.10 -14.18
C LEU A 198 1.92 1.95 -15.45
N LEU A 199 2.23 2.71 -16.50
CA LEU A 199 1.56 2.55 -17.79
C LEU A 199 1.88 1.18 -18.41
N ASP A 200 3.13 0.73 -18.31
CA ASP A 200 3.56 -0.58 -18.79
C ASP A 200 2.85 -1.71 -18.01
N LEU A 201 2.80 -1.59 -16.68
CA LEU A 201 2.10 -2.55 -15.83
C LEU A 201 0.60 -2.59 -16.11
N LYS A 202 -0.06 -1.42 -16.15
CA LYS A 202 -1.51 -1.34 -16.41
C LYS A 202 -1.86 -1.78 -17.83
N GLY A 203 -0.99 -1.50 -18.82
CA GLY A 203 -1.11 -2.02 -20.17
C GLY A 203 -1.10 -3.54 -20.18
N PHE A 204 -0.12 -4.14 -19.51
CA PHE A 204 -0.03 -5.59 -19.38
C PHE A 204 -1.27 -6.20 -18.69
N LEU A 205 -1.72 -5.62 -17.58
CA LEU A 205 -2.95 -6.08 -16.91
C LEU A 205 -4.17 -6.00 -17.84
N ALA A 206 -4.33 -4.89 -18.56
CA ALA A 206 -5.48 -4.68 -19.46
C ALA A 206 -5.49 -5.66 -20.63
N GLU A 207 -4.33 -5.94 -21.22
CA GLU A 207 -4.17 -6.89 -22.33
C GLU A 207 -4.54 -8.33 -21.94
N HIS A 208 -4.41 -8.66 -20.63
CA HIS A 208 -4.65 -10.01 -20.11
C HIS A 208 -5.93 -10.14 -19.27
N GLY A 209 -6.82 -9.14 -19.31
CA GLY A 209 -8.12 -9.18 -18.62
C GLY A 209 -8.14 -8.69 -17.18
N GLY A 210 -7.05 -8.10 -16.68
CA GLY A 210 -6.93 -7.54 -15.33
C GLY A 210 -7.13 -6.02 -15.25
N ALA A 211 -7.84 -5.40 -16.19
CA ALA A 211 -8.06 -3.94 -16.24
C ALA A 211 -8.79 -3.37 -15.01
N ASP A 212 -9.49 -4.21 -14.26
CA ASP A 212 -10.24 -3.85 -13.06
C ASP A 212 -9.42 -3.96 -11.76
N ILE A 213 -8.17 -4.44 -11.83
CA ILE A 213 -7.28 -4.51 -10.68
C ILE A 213 -6.72 -3.11 -10.38
N ASP A 214 -6.86 -2.64 -9.14
CA ASP A 214 -6.32 -1.35 -8.72
C ASP A 214 -4.80 -1.46 -8.48
N VAL A 215 -4.02 -0.49 -8.98
CA VAL A 215 -2.56 -0.48 -8.84
C VAL A 215 -2.11 0.49 -7.75
N ILE A 216 -1.31 -0.01 -6.82
CA ILE A 216 -0.67 0.75 -5.75
C ILE A 216 0.82 0.91 -6.10
N ALA A 217 1.28 2.14 -6.30
CA ALA A 217 2.69 2.42 -6.57
C ALA A 217 3.49 2.36 -5.27
N LYS A 218 4.50 1.52 -5.18
CA LYS A 218 5.42 1.49 -4.04
C LYS A 218 6.55 2.50 -4.31
N ILE A 219 6.65 3.49 -3.44
CA ILE A 219 7.70 4.51 -3.50
C ILE A 219 8.84 4.04 -2.60
N GLU A 220 9.90 3.60 -3.24
CA GLU A 220 11.05 2.90 -2.65
C GLU A 220 12.40 3.53 -3.02
N ASN A 221 12.37 4.60 -3.84
CA ASN A 221 13.57 5.31 -4.29
C ASN A 221 13.31 6.81 -4.45
N GLN A 222 14.37 7.60 -4.57
CA GLN A 222 14.31 9.06 -4.74
C GLN A 222 13.52 9.47 -5.99
N SER A 223 13.73 8.76 -7.11
CA SER A 223 13.02 9.06 -8.37
C SER A 223 11.50 8.96 -8.22
N GLY A 224 11.01 7.96 -7.48
CA GLY A 224 9.58 7.82 -7.18
C GLY A 224 9.05 8.98 -6.32
N VAL A 225 9.86 9.52 -5.41
CA VAL A 225 9.51 10.71 -4.64
C VAL A 225 9.44 11.94 -5.54
N ASP A 226 10.44 12.16 -6.38
CA ASP A 226 10.53 13.31 -7.28
C ASP A 226 9.40 13.33 -8.32
N ASN A 227 9.02 12.16 -8.82
CA ASN A 227 8.00 11.97 -9.86
C ASN A 227 6.60 11.68 -9.31
N ILE A 228 6.35 11.88 -8.01
CA ILE A 228 5.09 11.51 -7.35
C ILE A 228 3.85 12.14 -8.02
N ASP A 229 3.96 13.35 -8.55
CA ASP A 229 2.86 14.03 -9.22
C ASP A 229 2.38 13.28 -10.46
N GLU A 230 3.30 12.88 -11.32
CA GLU A 230 2.96 12.14 -12.53
C GLU A 230 2.54 10.69 -12.23
N ILE A 231 3.18 10.04 -11.24
CA ILE A 231 2.80 8.71 -10.75
C ILE A 231 1.35 8.70 -10.27
N CYS A 232 0.97 9.71 -9.48
CA CYS A 232 -0.39 9.84 -8.98
C CYS A 232 -1.44 10.06 -10.09
N THR A 233 -1.08 10.46 -11.30
CA THR A 233 -2.06 10.58 -12.40
C THR A 233 -2.59 9.23 -12.86
N VAL A 234 -1.85 8.15 -12.65
CA VAL A 234 -2.14 6.82 -13.22
C VAL A 234 -2.34 5.70 -12.20
N CYS A 235 -1.95 5.87 -10.92
CA CYS A 235 -2.18 4.86 -9.87
C CYS A 235 -3.50 5.09 -9.12
N GLU A 236 -3.98 4.07 -8.42
CA GLU A 236 -5.13 4.12 -7.51
C GLU A 236 -4.72 4.37 -6.05
N GLY A 237 -3.44 4.25 -5.75
CA GLY A 237 -2.85 4.52 -4.44
C GLY A 237 -1.34 4.45 -4.44
N VAL A 238 -0.75 4.78 -3.31
CA VAL A 238 0.70 4.80 -3.08
C VAL A 238 1.03 4.05 -1.80
N MET A 239 2.13 3.33 -1.79
CA MET A 239 2.72 2.74 -0.58
C MET A 239 4.06 3.41 -0.29
N VAL A 240 4.19 4.01 0.88
CA VAL A 240 5.46 4.51 1.40
C VAL A 240 6.17 3.32 2.05
N ALA A 241 7.06 2.66 1.31
CA ALA A 241 7.77 1.46 1.72
C ALA A 241 9.09 1.86 2.39
N ARG A 242 9.02 2.18 3.69
CA ARG A 242 10.07 2.87 4.43
C ARG A 242 11.37 2.08 4.53
N GLY A 243 11.30 0.75 4.56
CA GLY A 243 12.48 -0.12 4.61
C GLY A 243 13.42 0.10 3.42
N ASP A 244 12.87 0.01 2.19
CA ASP A 244 13.66 0.19 0.96
C ASP A 244 13.94 1.68 0.72
N LEU A 245 12.94 2.55 0.88
CA LEU A 245 13.11 4.00 0.72
C LEU A 245 14.18 4.58 1.65
N GLY A 246 14.26 4.10 2.91
CA GLY A 246 15.23 4.56 3.90
C GLY A 246 16.69 4.16 3.60
N VAL A 247 16.90 3.23 2.65
CA VAL A 247 18.22 2.90 2.12
C VAL A 247 18.59 3.80 0.93
N GLU A 248 17.59 4.22 0.15
CA GLU A 248 17.76 5.00 -1.09
C GLU A 248 17.83 6.51 -0.85
N VAL A 249 17.27 7.01 0.24
CA VAL A 249 17.28 8.43 0.62
C VAL A 249 18.06 8.64 1.94
N PRO A 250 18.55 9.85 2.24
CA PRO A 250 19.11 10.13 3.56
C PRO A 250 18.07 9.79 4.64
N PHE A 251 18.43 8.92 5.57
CA PHE A 251 17.49 8.45 6.63
C PHE A 251 16.89 9.59 7.46
N THR A 252 17.58 10.73 7.56
CA THR A 252 17.12 11.94 8.24
C THR A 252 15.96 12.63 7.51
N GLU A 253 15.80 12.40 6.21
CA GLU A 253 14.74 12.98 5.37
C GLU A 253 13.50 12.10 5.30
N LEU A 254 13.62 10.81 5.61
CA LEU A 254 12.54 9.83 5.48
C LEU A 254 11.24 10.26 6.19
N PRO A 255 11.24 10.82 7.43
CA PRO A 255 10.01 11.26 8.07
C PRO A 255 9.33 12.44 7.34
N ALA A 256 10.11 13.35 6.76
CA ALA A 256 9.58 14.48 5.99
C ALA A 256 8.97 13.99 4.67
N ILE A 257 9.66 13.08 3.98
CA ILE A 257 9.17 12.43 2.75
C ILE A 257 7.87 11.68 3.02
N GLN A 258 7.78 10.90 4.09
CA GLN A 258 6.54 10.22 4.49
C GLN A 258 5.37 11.20 4.63
N LYS A 259 5.55 12.29 5.38
CA LYS A 259 4.52 13.32 5.59
C LYS A 259 4.09 13.99 4.28
N TYR A 260 5.07 14.29 3.42
CA TYR A 260 4.83 14.86 2.10
C TYR A 260 3.98 13.93 1.23
N LEU A 261 4.39 12.65 1.10
CA LEU A 261 3.68 11.66 0.28
C LEU A 261 2.27 11.39 0.81
N ILE A 262 2.09 11.26 2.12
CA ILE A 262 0.76 11.06 2.73
C ILE A 262 -0.16 12.24 2.42
N THR A 263 0.32 13.46 2.65
CA THR A 263 -0.47 14.67 2.40
C THR A 263 -0.81 14.79 0.92
N LYS A 264 0.16 14.62 0.03
CA LYS A 264 -0.02 14.73 -1.42
C LYS A 264 -1.04 13.73 -1.94
N CYS A 265 -0.87 12.46 -1.60
CA CYS A 265 -1.77 11.39 -2.05
C CYS A 265 -3.20 11.62 -1.54
N ARG A 266 -3.36 12.00 -0.27
CA ARG A 266 -4.67 12.31 0.30
C ARG A 266 -5.35 13.43 -0.46
N MET A 267 -4.63 14.53 -0.75
CA MET A 267 -5.19 15.67 -1.48
C MET A 267 -5.62 15.32 -2.90
N LEU A 268 -4.97 14.35 -3.53
CA LEU A 268 -5.33 13.85 -4.86
C LEU A 268 -6.39 12.72 -4.84
N GLY A 269 -6.90 12.34 -3.67
CA GLY A 269 -7.87 11.25 -3.53
C GLY A 269 -7.28 9.88 -3.77
N LYS A 270 -5.96 9.73 -3.62
CA LYS A 270 -5.27 8.45 -3.70
C LYS A 270 -5.21 7.80 -2.32
N ARG A 271 -5.34 6.47 -2.27
CA ARG A 271 -5.07 5.72 -1.04
C ARG A 271 -3.58 5.81 -0.74
N VAL A 272 -3.21 5.99 0.52
CA VAL A 272 -1.81 5.97 0.93
C VAL A 272 -1.62 4.97 2.05
N ILE A 273 -0.60 4.14 1.91
CA ILE A 273 -0.26 3.06 2.82
C ILE A 273 1.10 3.39 3.43
N THR A 274 1.20 3.41 4.75
CA THR A 274 2.48 3.50 5.46
C THR A 274 2.91 2.09 5.84
N ALA A 275 4.08 1.67 5.36
CA ALA A 275 4.51 0.29 5.38
C ALA A 275 5.93 0.12 5.94
N THR A 276 6.20 -1.09 6.43
CA THR A 276 7.46 -1.59 6.98
C THR A 276 7.90 -0.94 8.30
N GLU A 277 8.53 -1.72 9.16
CA GLU A 277 9.09 -1.29 10.46
C GLU A 277 8.07 -0.57 11.37
N MET A 278 6.80 -1.02 11.36
CA MET A 278 5.74 -0.39 12.13
C MET A 278 5.70 -0.90 13.58
N LEU A 279 5.64 -2.23 13.75
CA LEU A 279 5.67 -2.92 15.05
C LEU A 279 6.69 -4.07 15.03
N GLU A 280 7.86 -3.83 14.42
CA GLU A 280 8.89 -4.83 14.12
C GLU A 280 9.28 -5.67 15.33
N SER A 281 9.37 -5.06 16.52
CA SER A 281 9.68 -5.79 17.76
C SER A 281 8.64 -6.87 18.10
N MET A 282 7.40 -6.74 17.59
CA MET A 282 6.33 -7.73 17.81
C MET A 282 6.49 -9.00 16.96
N ILE A 283 7.48 -9.09 16.09
CA ILE A 283 7.90 -10.37 15.51
C ILE A 283 8.25 -11.36 16.62
N SER A 284 8.94 -10.90 17.67
CA SER A 284 9.42 -11.75 18.76
C SER A 284 8.81 -11.44 20.13
N ASN A 285 8.29 -10.23 20.33
CA ASN A 285 7.78 -9.74 21.61
C ASN A 285 6.25 -9.59 21.59
N PRO A 286 5.55 -9.86 22.72
CA PRO A 286 4.09 -9.72 22.78
C PRO A 286 3.61 -8.27 22.85
N ARG A 287 4.51 -7.29 22.98
CA ARG A 287 4.21 -5.86 23.06
C ARG A 287 5.23 -5.06 22.25
N PRO A 288 4.81 -3.95 21.61
CA PRO A 288 5.73 -3.08 20.88
C PRO A 288 6.53 -2.19 21.83
N THR A 289 7.57 -1.59 21.30
CA THR A 289 8.30 -0.50 21.96
C THR A 289 7.48 0.79 21.97
N ARG A 290 7.84 1.74 22.84
CA ARG A 290 7.20 3.07 22.86
C ARG A 290 7.46 3.87 21.58
N ALA A 291 8.63 3.68 20.97
CA ALA A 291 8.97 4.31 19.69
C ALA A 291 8.04 3.83 18.56
N GLU A 292 7.78 2.52 18.47
CA GLU A 292 6.87 1.94 17.48
C GLU A 292 5.43 2.40 17.69
N ILE A 293 4.95 2.49 18.94
CA ILE A 293 3.61 3.06 19.23
C ILE A 293 3.52 4.50 18.71
N SER A 294 4.56 5.30 18.96
CA SER A 294 4.62 6.69 18.49
C SER A 294 4.70 6.77 16.97
N ASP A 295 5.37 5.85 16.31
CA ASP A 295 5.49 5.81 14.86
C ASP A 295 4.15 5.48 14.17
N VAL A 296 3.44 4.45 14.66
CA VAL A 296 2.08 4.14 14.17
C VAL A 296 1.15 5.34 14.37
N ALA A 297 1.18 5.95 15.58
CA ALA A 297 0.37 7.13 15.87
C ALA A 297 0.70 8.30 14.93
N ASN A 298 1.99 8.56 14.65
CA ASN A 298 2.40 9.60 13.71
C ASN A 298 1.86 9.38 12.31
N ALA A 299 1.91 8.15 11.78
CA ALA A 299 1.34 7.83 10.48
C ALA A 299 -0.17 8.14 10.42
N VAL A 300 -0.89 7.86 11.50
CA VAL A 300 -2.32 8.18 11.64
C VAL A 300 -2.56 9.69 11.73
N TYR A 301 -1.77 10.43 12.52
CA TYR A 301 -1.82 11.90 12.59
C TYR A 301 -1.50 12.55 11.24
N ASP A 302 -0.57 12.00 10.47
CA ASP A 302 -0.23 12.46 9.12
C ASP A 302 -1.39 12.27 8.14
N GLY A 303 -2.35 11.40 8.47
CA GLY A 303 -3.55 11.14 7.68
C GLY A 303 -3.41 9.97 6.69
N THR A 304 -2.55 8.99 6.96
CA THR A 304 -2.45 7.78 6.14
C THR A 304 -3.82 7.09 5.97
N SER A 305 -4.03 6.41 4.85
CA SER A 305 -5.27 5.64 4.64
C SER A 305 -5.21 4.29 5.31
N ALA A 306 -4.02 3.70 5.34
CA ALA A 306 -3.77 2.40 5.93
C ALA A 306 -2.35 2.32 6.49
N VAL A 307 -2.18 1.42 7.47
CA VAL A 307 -0.89 0.97 8.00
C VAL A 307 -0.71 -0.51 7.70
N MET A 308 0.53 -0.97 7.54
CA MET A 308 0.81 -2.33 7.11
C MET A 308 1.75 -3.07 8.09
N LEU A 309 1.38 -4.30 8.43
CA LEU A 309 2.24 -5.29 9.09
C LEU A 309 2.91 -6.19 8.05
N SER A 310 4.20 -6.37 8.17
CA SER A 310 5.05 -7.20 7.30
C SER A 310 5.45 -8.49 8.01
N GLY A 311 6.66 -8.55 8.56
CA GLY A 311 7.18 -9.69 9.30
C GLY A 311 6.36 -10.03 10.53
N GLU A 312 5.78 -9.03 11.19
CA GLU A 312 4.98 -9.16 12.40
C GLU A 312 3.79 -10.12 12.20
N SER A 313 3.14 -10.06 11.03
CA SER A 313 2.01 -10.93 10.70
C SER A 313 2.37 -12.14 9.84
N ALA A 314 3.47 -12.06 9.04
CA ALA A 314 3.87 -13.12 8.13
C ALA A 314 4.65 -14.25 8.82
N ALA A 315 5.58 -13.91 9.73
CA ALA A 315 6.52 -14.84 10.35
C ALA A 315 6.64 -14.67 11.87
N GLY A 316 6.02 -13.62 12.44
CA GLY A 316 6.07 -13.29 13.84
C GLY A 316 5.35 -14.30 14.73
N LYS A 317 5.71 -14.30 16.01
CA LYS A 317 5.09 -15.18 17.03
C LYS A 317 3.68 -14.72 17.44
N TYR A 318 3.32 -13.46 17.14
CA TYR A 318 2.12 -12.80 17.68
C TYR A 318 1.30 -12.10 16.59
N PRO A 319 0.92 -12.79 15.47
CA PRO A 319 0.28 -12.12 14.32
C PRO A 319 -1.07 -11.48 14.66
N VAL A 320 -1.90 -12.13 15.48
CA VAL A 320 -3.22 -11.61 15.87
C VAL A 320 -3.07 -10.43 16.85
N GLU A 321 -2.15 -10.55 17.80
CA GLU A 321 -1.87 -9.52 18.80
C GLU A 321 -1.28 -8.26 18.14
N ALA A 322 -0.35 -8.41 17.20
CA ALA A 322 0.24 -7.30 16.45
C ALA A 322 -0.84 -6.52 15.68
N LEU A 323 -1.75 -7.23 15.02
CA LEU A 323 -2.90 -6.60 14.35
C LEU A 323 -3.81 -5.87 15.33
N ARG A 324 -4.13 -6.49 16.48
CA ARG A 324 -4.97 -5.87 17.51
C ARG A 324 -4.34 -4.61 18.09
N VAL A 325 -3.06 -4.69 18.46
CA VAL A 325 -2.29 -3.55 18.99
C VAL A 325 -2.23 -2.40 17.98
N MET A 326 -1.95 -2.69 16.71
CA MET A 326 -1.98 -1.67 15.66
C MET A 326 -3.35 -1.03 15.52
N GLY A 327 -4.41 -1.82 15.61
CA GLY A 327 -5.80 -1.34 15.61
C GLY A 327 -6.11 -0.43 16.80
N GLU A 328 -5.69 -0.80 17.99
CA GLU A 328 -5.88 -0.04 19.24
C GLU A 328 -5.14 1.31 19.18
N ILE A 329 -3.87 1.32 18.74
CA ILE A 329 -3.10 2.56 18.56
C ILE A 329 -3.79 3.49 17.54
N ALA A 330 -4.21 2.96 16.41
CA ALA A 330 -4.88 3.76 15.37
C ALA A 330 -6.20 4.34 15.89
N GLU A 331 -7.03 3.53 16.55
CA GLU A 331 -8.33 3.96 17.07
C GLU A 331 -8.18 4.99 18.20
N GLU A 332 -7.22 4.82 19.10
CA GLU A 332 -6.94 5.79 20.15
C GLU A 332 -6.41 7.10 19.58
N THR A 333 -5.48 7.04 18.64
CA THR A 333 -4.96 8.24 17.97
C THR A 333 -6.08 9.03 17.27
N GLU A 334 -6.98 8.33 16.56
CA GLU A 334 -8.13 8.96 15.88
C GLU A 334 -9.07 9.70 16.82
N ARG A 335 -9.21 9.30 18.09
CA ARG A 335 -10.01 9.99 19.11
C ARG A 335 -9.44 11.36 19.48
N HIS A 336 -8.12 11.52 19.34
CA HIS A 336 -7.42 12.77 19.64
C HIS A 336 -7.26 13.71 18.44
N ILE A 337 -7.73 13.32 17.25
CA ILE A 337 -7.72 14.16 16.04
C ILE A 337 -9.02 14.94 15.93
N ASP A 338 -8.93 16.27 15.91
CA ASP A 338 -10.07 17.14 15.58
C ASP A 338 -10.25 17.22 14.05
N TYR A 339 -10.88 16.19 13.50
CA TYR A 339 -11.17 16.09 12.07
C TYR A 339 -12.06 17.25 11.55
N LYS A 340 -12.91 17.81 12.40
CA LYS A 340 -13.77 18.96 12.03
C LYS A 340 -12.93 20.20 11.76
N THR A 341 -12.06 20.55 12.68
CA THR A 341 -11.14 21.68 12.52
C THR A 341 -10.17 21.44 11.35
N LEU A 342 -9.64 20.22 11.21
CA LEU A 342 -8.77 19.89 10.08
C LEU A 342 -9.50 20.06 8.73
N PHE A 343 -10.73 19.61 8.62
CA PHE A 343 -11.53 19.80 7.40
C PHE A 343 -11.77 21.27 7.09
N GLN A 344 -12.10 22.09 8.11
CA GLN A 344 -12.40 23.52 7.95
C GLN A 344 -11.18 24.38 7.64
N THR A 345 -10.00 24.02 8.14
CA THR A 345 -8.76 24.79 7.97
C THR A 345 -7.96 24.37 6.73
N GLN A 346 -8.24 23.20 6.17
CA GLN A 346 -7.51 22.68 5.03
C GLN A 346 -8.06 23.26 3.72
N THR A 347 -7.18 23.78 2.87
CA THR A 347 -7.54 24.20 1.51
C THR A 347 -7.61 23.00 0.59
N PHE A 348 -8.79 22.69 0.08
CA PHE A 348 -9.01 21.63 -0.91
C PHE A 348 -9.08 22.21 -2.31
N HIS A 349 -8.34 21.63 -3.24
CA HIS A 349 -8.47 21.94 -4.66
C HIS A 349 -9.57 21.10 -5.28
N ILE A 350 -10.60 21.76 -5.82
CA ILE A 350 -11.75 21.13 -6.46
C ILE A 350 -11.53 21.19 -7.98
N HIS A 351 -11.29 20.06 -8.59
CA HIS A 351 -10.92 19.96 -10.02
C HIS A 351 -12.08 19.56 -10.93
N ASN A 352 -13.08 18.89 -10.38
CA ASN A 352 -14.16 18.31 -11.20
C ASN A 352 -15.46 18.20 -10.39
N ARG A 353 -16.53 17.76 -11.07
CA ARG A 353 -17.86 17.61 -10.49
C ARG A 353 -17.90 16.66 -9.30
N VAL A 354 -17.20 15.51 -9.40
CA VAL A 354 -17.18 14.52 -8.32
C VAL A 354 -16.52 15.10 -7.08
N ASP A 355 -15.45 15.88 -7.24
CA ASP A 355 -14.78 16.56 -6.14
C ASP A 355 -15.74 17.56 -5.46
N ALA A 356 -16.43 18.38 -6.26
CA ALA A 356 -17.34 19.41 -5.75
C ALA A 356 -18.48 18.79 -4.93
N ILE A 357 -19.11 17.75 -5.46
CA ILE A 357 -20.22 17.06 -4.79
C ILE A 357 -19.72 16.32 -3.54
N SER A 358 -18.59 15.65 -3.62
CA SER A 358 -18.02 14.93 -2.47
C SER A 358 -17.65 15.89 -1.33
N HIS A 359 -17.06 17.06 -1.66
CA HIS A 359 -16.78 18.11 -0.67
C HIS A 359 -18.05 18.68 -0.06
N ALA A 360 -19.05 19.04 -0.88
CA ALA A 360 -20.34 19.55 -0.42
C ALA A 360 -21.07 18.54 0.48
N ALA A 361 -21.03 17.24 0.15
CA ALA A 361 -21.63 16.20 1.00
C ALA A 361 -20.95 16.12 2.37
N CYS A 362 -19.61 16.23 2.44
CA CYS A 362 -18.87 16.30 3.70
C CYS A 362 -19.21 17.56 4.50
N THR A 363 -19.27 18.73 3.84
CA THR A 363 -19.63 20.00 4.48
C THR A 363 -21.04 19.93 5.09
N MET A 364 -22.03 19.51 4.31
CA MET A 364 -23.41 19.33 4.79
C MET A 364 -23.49 18.35 5.96
N ALA A 365 -22.74 17.25 5.89
CA ALA A 365 -22.74 16.27 6.96
C ALA A 365 -22.15 16.82 8.27
N ILE A 366 -21.13 17.65 8.18
CA ILE A 366 -20.52 18.32 9.34
C ILE A 366 -21.46 19.39 9.91
N ASP A 367 -22.07 20.22 9.05
CA ASP A 367 -22.94 21.31 9.48
C ASP A 367 -24.24 20.82 10.13
N LEU A 368 -24.73 19.66 9.71
CA LEU A 368 -25.96 19.03 10.21
C LEU A 368 -25.72 18.02 11.32
N ASP A 369 -24.49 17.85 11.81
CA ASP A 369 -24.10 16.77 12.75
C ASP A 369 -24.63 15.40 12.32
N ALA A 370 -24.57 15.12 11.00
CA ALA A 370 -25.08 13.87 10.44
C ALA A 370 -24.32 12.66 11.01
N LYS A 371 -25.04 11.56 11.20
CA LYS A 371 -24.47 10.33 11.78
C LYS A 371 -23.77 9.46 10.75
N ALA A 372 -24.11 9.63 9.46
CA ALA A 372 -23.49 8.90 8.37
C ALA A 372 -23.47 9.73 7.08
N ILE A 373 -22.47 9.46 6.24
CA ILE A 373 -22.50 9.80 4.81
C ILE A 373 -22.67 8.48 4.05
N VAL A 374 -23.77 8.35 3.35
CA VAL A 374 -24.05 7.18 2.49
C VAL A 374 -23.64 7.52 1.07
N VAL A 375 -22.77 6.71 0.49
CA VAL A 375 -22.26 6.93 -0.86
C VAL A 375 -22.55 5.72 -1.73
N THR A 376 -23.30 5.92 -2.79
CA THR A 376 -23.61 4.88 -3.77
C THR A 376 -22.66 5.01 -4.98
N SER A 377 -21.98 3.93 -5.34
CA SER A 377 -20.97 3.97 -6.42
C SER A 377 -20.76 2.60 -7.04
N LEU A 378 -20.81 2.51 -8.37
CA LEU A 378 -20.54 1.26 -9.10
C LEU A 378 -19.08 0.83 -8.99
N SER A 379 -18.13 1.76 -9.19
CA SER A 379 -16.68 1.50 -9.18
C SER A 379 -15.98 1.82 -7.86
N GLY A 380 -16.70 2.40 -6.88
CA GLY A 380 -16.12 2.91 -5.64
C GLY A 380 -15.42 4.27 -5.75
N LEU A 381 -15.37 4.90 -6.94
CA LEU A 381 -14.68 6.17 -7.13
C LEU A 381 -15.24 7.29 -6.25
N THR A 382 -16.56 7.50 -6.25
CA THR A 382 -17.21 8.52 -5.42
C THR A 382 -16.94 8.30 -3.94
N VAL A 383 -16.95 7.05 -3.49
CA VAL A 383 -16.65 6.70 -2.08
C VAL A 383 -15.23 7.12 -1.72
N ARG A 384 -14.25 6.88 -2.60
CA ARG A 384 -12.85 7.32 -2.41
C ARG A 384 -12.74 8.85 -2.36
N MET A 385 -13.50 9.54 -3.23
CA MET A 385 -13.48 11.01 -3.26
C MET A 385 -14.10 11.62 -2.00
N VAL A 386 -15.14 11.04 -1.45
CA VAL A 386 -15.67 11.44 -0.13
C VAL A 386 -14.66 11.14 0.99
N SER A 387 -14.05 9.95 0.96
CA SER A 387 -13.05 9.52 1.96
C SER A 387 -11.83 10.43 2.04
N ARG A 388 -11.37 11.04 0.91
CA ARG A 388 -10.18 11.90 0.89
C ARG A 388 -10.29 13.15 1.78
N PHE A 389 -11.51 13.61 2.02
CA PHE A 389 -11.75 14.82 2.81
C PHE A 389 -11.63 14.60 4.32
N ARG A 390 -11.54 13.34 4.76
CA ARG A 390 -11.35 13.00 6.19
C ARG A 390 -12.39 13.63 7.11
N ALA A 391 -13.65 13.72 6.65
CA ALA A 391 -14.74 14.17 7.51
C ALA A 391 -14.85 13.30 8.78
N PRO A 392 -15.27 13.88 9.94
CA PRO A 392 -15.39 13.11 11.19
C PRO A 392 -16.44 12.01 11.14
N ILE A 393 -17.30 12.02 10.13
CA ILE A 393 -18.49 11.17 9.99
C ILE A 393 -18.12 9.84 9.30
N THR A 394 -18.76 8.76 9.72
CA THR A 394 -18.60 7.44 9.10
C THR A 394 -19.19 7.43 7.69
N ILE A 395 -18.45 6.85 6.74
CA ILE A 395 -18.85 6.72 5.35
C ILE A 395 -19.33 5.29 5.10
N LEU A 396 -20.58 5.12 4.70
CA LEU A 396 -21.08 3.85 4.19
C LEU A 396 -20.94 3.83 2.67
N GLY A 397 -20.02 2.99 2.17
CA GLY A 397 -19.74 2.86 0.75
C GLY A 397 -20.52 1.69 0.14
N PHE A 398 -21.58 1.98 -0.62
CA PHE A 398 -22.40 0.98 -1.29
C PHE A 398 -21.78 0.60 -2.64
N ALA A 399 -21.55 -0.68 -2.84
CA ALA A 399 -21.05 -1.27 -4.08
C ALA A 399 -22.01 -2.38 -4.55
N THR A 400 -22.26 -2.45 -5.85
CA THR A 400 -23.14 -3.45 -6.46
C THR A 400 -22.39 -4.70 -6.93
N GLY A 401 -21.06 -4.69 -6.92
CA GLY A 401 -20.21 -5.81 -7.29
C GLY A 401 -19.21 -6.17 -6.18
N ARG A 402 -18.94 -7.46 -6.00
CA ARG A 402 -18.00 -7.97 -4.98
C ARG A 402 -16.60 -7.36 -5.14
N LYS A 403 -16.09 -7.22 -6.36
CA LYS A 403 -14.78 -6.61 -6.63
C LYS A 403 -14.68 -5.18 -6.08
N ALA A 404 -15.67 -4.33 -6.38
CA ALA A 404 -15.73 -2.97 -5.84
C ALA A 404 -15.87 -2.99 -4.31
N TRP A 405 -16.68 -3.90 -3.76
CA TRP A 405 -16.88 -4.06 -2.33
C TRP A 405 -15.57 -4.41 -1.61
N TYR A 406 -14.79 -5.37 -2.11
CA TYR A 406 -13.47 -5.70 -1.57
C TYR A 406 -12.52 -4.50 -1.66
N LYS A 407 -12.46 -3.82 -2.80
CA LYS A 407 -11.59 -2.68 -2.99
C LYS A 407 -11.91 -1.48 -2.08
N LEU A 408 -13.15 -1.34 -1.64
CA LEU A 408 -13.51 -0.31 -0.67
C LEU A 408 -12.92 -0.53 0.72
N ALA A 409 -12.52 -1.76 1.06
CA ALA A 409 -11.89 -2.09 2.34
C ALA A 409 -10.60 -1.31 2.62
N LEU A 410 -9.89 -0.82 1.59
CA LEU A 410 -8.68 0.00 1.73
C LEU A 410 -8.97 1.51 1.82
N SER A 411 -10.23 1.93 1.78
CA SER A 411 -10.60 3.35 1.81
C SER A 411 -10.82 3.82 3.24
N TRP A 412 -10.12 4.89 3.66
CA TRP A 412 -10.18 5.44 5.00
C TRP A 412 -11.60 5.84 5.42
N GLY A 413 -12.01 5.49 6.63
CA GLY A 413 -13.32 5.84 7.20
C GLY A 413 -14.52 5.18 6.52
N VAL A 414 -14.30 4.30 5.53
CA VAL A 414 -15.36 3.64 4.77
C VAL A 414 -15.71 2.30 5.42
N VAL A 415 -17.00 2.08 5.59
CA VAL A 415 -17.60 0.76 5.84
C VAL A 415 -18.22 0.31 4.53
N PRO A 416 -17.65 -0.71 3.86
CA PRO A 416 -18.18 -1.22 2.61
C PRO A 416 -19.48 -1.96 2.83
N VAL A 417 -20.48 -1.71 2.00
CA VAL A 417 -21.78 -2.39 2.00
C VAL A 417 -22.02 -2.98 0.62
N LEU A 418 -22.20 -4.29 0.54
CA LEU A 418 -22.61 -4.96 -0.69
C LEU A 418 -24.12 -4.81 -0.89
N THR A 419 -24.55 -4.41 -2.09
CA THR A 419 -25.95 -4.18 -2.41
C THR A 419 -26.27 -4.62 -3.83
N GLU A 420 -27.55 -4.70 -4.14
CA GLU A 420 -28.04 -4.94 -5.50
C GLU A 420 -28.17 -3.63 -6.29
N GLN A 421 -28.29 -3.74 -7.61
CA GLN A 421 -28.73 -2.63 -8.44
C GLN A 421 -30.23 -2.40 -8.26
N PHE A 422 -30.61 -1.16 -7.97
CA PHE A 422 -32.01 -0.78 -7.79
C PHE A 422 -32.56 -0.10 -9.05
N PRO A 423 -33.85 -0.31 -9.38
CA PRO A 423 -34.46 0.21 -10.61
C PRO A 423 -34.71 1.73 -10.57
N SER A 424 -34.72 2.34 -9.39
CA SER A 424 -34.93 3.78 -9.24
C SER A 424 -34.17 4.35 -8.04
N MET A 425 -33.94 5.65 -8.07
CA MET A 425 -33.26 6.39 -7.01
C MET A 425 -34.02 6.35 -5.68
N ASP A 426 -35.35 6.38 -5.71
CA ASP A 426 -36.13 6.36 -4.47
C ASP A 426 -36.02 5.01 -3.77
N VAL A 427 -36.03 3.93 -4.53
CA VAL A 427 -35.82 2.57 -4.01
C VAL A 427 -34.40 2.44 -3.45
N LEU A 428 -33.40 2.90 -4.19
CA LEU A 428 -32.01 2.91 -3.74
C LEU A 428 -31.85 3.65 -2.41
N TYR A 429 -32.38 4.87 -2.29
CA TYR A 429 -32.26 5.67 -1.07
C TYR A 429 -33.02 5.06 0.11
N TYR A 430 -34.17 4.45 -0.12
CA TYR A 430 -34.90 3.75 0.93
C TYR A 430 -34.07 2.59 1.52
N TYR A 431 -33.52 1.73 0.67
CA TYR A 431 -32.69 0.61 1.13
C TYR A 431 -31.35 1.08 1.73
N ALA A 432 -30.75 2.12 1.17
CA ALA A 432 -29.51 2.68 1.67
C ALA A 432 -29.68 3.29 3.08
N LEU A 433 -30.80 4.00 3.33
CA LEU A 433 -31.13 4.52 4.66
C LEU A 433 -31.38 3.39 5.67
N ARG A 434 -32.09 2.34 5.25
CA ARG A 434 -32.33 1.15 6.08
C ARG A 434 -31.02 0.45 6.43
N ALA A 435 -30.16 0.20 5.44
CA ALA A 435 -28.86 -0.42 5.68
C ALA A 435 -27.96 0.45 6.58
N ALA A 436 -28.00 1.79 6.42
CA ALA A 436 -27.29 2.71 7.31
C ALA A 436 -27.76 2.59 8.75
N ARG A 437 -29.08 2.54 8.96
CA ARG A 437 -29.66 2.34 10.29
C ARG A 437 -29.20 1.01 10.89
N ASP A 438 -29.32 -0.07 10.14
CA ASP A 438 -29.05 -1.43 10.64
C ASP A 438 -27.53 -1.64 10.89
N THR A 439 -26.67 -1.05 10.05
CA THR A 439 -25.20 -1.18 10.19
C THR A 439 -24.62 -0.31 11.32
N LEU A 440 -25.14 0.89 11.50
CA LEU A 440 -24.61 1.87 12.47
C LEU A 440 -25.47 2.04 13.72
N GLY A 441 -26.58 1.35 13.84
CA GLY A 441 -27.50 1.45 14.97
C GLY A 441 -28.18 2.83 15.09
N LEU A 442 -28.44 3.48 13.94
CA LEU A 442 -29.03 4.82 13.92
C LEU A 442 -30.43 4.84 14.52
N GLN A 443 -30.73 5.92 15.21
CA GLN A 443 -32.01 6.11 15.90
C GLN A 443 -32.96 7.01 15.10
N LYS A 444 -34.24 6.93 15.42
CA LYS A 444 -35.22 7.85 14.85
C LYS A 444 -34.83 9.31 15.16
N GLY A 445 -34.83 10.14 14.13
CA GLY A 445 -34.40 11.54 14.20
C GLY A 445 -32.96 11.79 13.77
N ASP A 446 -32.12 10.75 13.64
CA ASP A 446 -30.76 10.89 13.14
C ASP A 446 -30.73 11.34 11.68
N THR A 447 -29.82 12.28 11.36
CA THR A 447 -29.64 12.79 10.01
C THR A 447 -28.57 11.98 9.26
N VAL A 448 -28.82 11.71 7.98
CA VAL A 448 -27.92 11.04 7.04
C VAL A 448 -27.79 11.87 5.78
N VAL A 449 -26.57 12.11 5.32
CA VAL A 449 -26.30 12.72 4.01
C VAL A 449 -26.01 11.61 3.01
N MET A 450 -26.71 11.61 1.89
CA MET A 450 -26.59 10.61 0.83
C MET A 450 -26.05 11.26 -0.44
N THR A 451 -25.14 10.61 -1.12
CA THR A 451 -24.60 11.09 -2.41
C THR A 451 -24.28 9.93 -3.35
N GLY A 452 -24.31 10.21 -4.64
CA GLY A 452 -24.04 9.21 -5.67
C GLY A 452 -24.38 9.70 -7.07
N GLY A 453 -24.32 8.79 -8.03
CA GLY A 453 -24.85 8.97 -9.38
C GLY A 453 -26.29 8.50 -9.47
N ASP A 454 -26.92 8.78 -10.61
CA ASP A 454 -28.21 8.22 -10.95
C ASP A 454 -28.12 6.70 -11.24
N THR A 455 -29.28 6.04 -11.39
CA THR A 455 -29.35 4.62 -11.69
C THR A 455 -29.12 4.27 -13.17
N SER A 456 -28.63 5.22 -13.99
CA SER A 456 -28.37 5.02 -15.44
C SER A 456 -27.22 4.06 -15.75
N GLY A 457 -26.47 3.61 -14.75
CA GLY A 457 -25.42 2.62 -14.90
C GLY A 457 -24.06 3.16 -15.39
N ALA A 458 -23.91 4.47 -15.57
CA ALA A 458 -22.64 5.08 -15.96
C ALA A 458 -21.76 5.36 -14.73
N SER A 459 -20.56 4.78 -14.70
CA SER A 459 -19.55 5.07 -13.65
C SER A 459 -19.06 6.52 -13.77
N GLY A 460 -18.84 7.18 -12.61
CA GLY A 460 -18.34 8.56 -12.56
C GLY A 460 -19.39 9.67 -12.72
N ASN A 461 -20.66 9.32 -12.79
CA ASN A 461 -21.77 10.28 -12.94
C ASN A 461 -22.36 10.72 -11.58
N THR A 462 -21.51 11.06 -10.60
CA THR A 462 -21.95 11.61 -9.30
C THR A 462 -22.58 12.98 -9.51
N ASN A 463 -23.88 13.12 -9.20
CA ASN A 463 -24.66 14.33 -9.51
C ASN A 463 -25.73 14.67 -8.48
N VAL A 464 -25.86 13.90 -7.40
CA VAL A 464 -26.94 14.07 -6.40
C VAL A 464 -26.38 14.14 -5.00
N ILE A 465 -26.94 15.05 -4.18
CA ILE A 465 -26.84 15.04 -2.72
C ILE A 465 -28.27 15.09 -2.18
N ARG A 466 -28.56 14.23 -1.22
CA ARG A 466 -29.85 14.16 -0.54
C ARG A 466 -29.66 14.07 0.97
N ILE A 467 -30.48 14.75 1.73
CA ILE A 467 -30.51 14.69 3.19
C ILE A 467 -31.74 13.94 3.61
N GLU A 468 -31.56 12.94 4.45
CA GLU A 468 -32.66 12.13 4.99
C GLU A 468 -32.58 12.07 6.50
N THR A 469 -33.76 11.93 7.12
CA THR A 469 -33.86 11.69 8.56
C THR A 469 -34.40 10.28 8.79
N VAL A 470 -33.79 9.52 9.71
CA VAL A 470 -34.23 8.19 10.09
C VAL A 470 -35.63 8.27 10.75
N ARG A 471 -36.60 7.54 10.19
CA ARG A 471 -37.99 7.56 10.62
C ARG A 471 -38.33 6.50 11.64
#